data_3ceca2109e91766fb4bc6a7db4c7bc82
#
_entry.id   3ceca2109e91766fb4bc6a7db4c7bc82
#
_cell.length_a   1.000
_cell.length_b   1.000
_cell.length_c   1.000
_cell.angle_alpha   90.00
_cell.angle_beta   90.00
_cell.angle_gamma   90.00
#
_symmetry.space_group_name_H-M   'P 1'
#
loop_
_entity.id
_entity.type
_entity.pdbx_description
1 polymer ?
#
loop_
_entity_poly.entity_id
_entity_poly.type
_entity_poly.pdbx_seq_one_letter_code
_entity_poly.pdbx_strand_id
1 'polypeptide(L)'
;MTMNAKLTLTKMPTKFAPKLLATTVAATLFAFSGSAIAETTPKAKPVDSLQKLINDTESENKRAAIAKAKQADKSAELASDDADDVAIQAQVNSEIAEQSEEDAESGQAVAIATPTLDDDSIKSIENKDGKIYKTTNLSNYARAVNSAVWTPNMRRNTAMTVKMQALLDWNHASPGPIDGGWGMNSTKAVANFQTMKGLPSTGKMNAATWNALTKNIDPNQPVLVEYTLTKDDVNTNFVQTPSGSAAKSKMKGLYYQNIKEMLGERFHMDVRYLEKLNKGKSFTEGETITVINVGTPLKAKINRVVADKASKTLYAYNGDKLVATYPTTVGSTATPSPTGTFKIVNKVKMPWYKSTVKSGDKKEVFMLPPGPNNPVGVVWMGLSKPSYGIHGSPVPEGISRQASAGCVRLTNWDVLEVYANIENGASVELK
;
A
#
# COMPACT_ATOMS: atom_id res chain seq x y z
N MET A 1 38.23 -7.67 -53.84
CA MET A 1 37.75 -9.07 -53.74
C MET A 1 36.46 -9.06 -52.92
N THR A 2 35.38 -9.19 -53.63
CA THR A 2 33.99 -9.18 -53.20
C THR A 2 33.58 -10.59 -52.80
N MET A 3 32.95 -10.77 -51.63
CA MET A 3 32.13 -11.94 -51.37
C MET A 3 30.79 -11.53 -50.74
N ASN A 4 29.75 -11.65 -51.56
CA ASN A 4 28.33 -11.59 -51.19
C ASN A 4 27.93 -12.90 -50.56
N ALA A 5 27.25 -12.88 -49.42
CA ALA A 5 26.49 -14.01 -48.91
C ALA A 5 24.99 -13.61 -48.81
N LYS A 6 24.19 -14.22 -49.67
CA LYS A 6 22.72 -14.19 -49.66
C LYS A 6 22.20 -15.07 -48.52
N LEU A 7 21.37 -14.51 -47.68
CA LEU A 7 20.60 -15.29 -46.72
C LEU A 7 19.20 -15.50 -47.27
N THR A 8 18.82 -16.77 -47.40
CA THR A 8 17.53 -17.25 -47.87
C THR A 8 16.51 -17.27 -46.76
N LEU A 9 15.35 -16.63 -46.99
CA LEU A 9 14.19 -16.74 -46.09
C LEU A 9 13.52 -18.09 -46.25
N THR A 10 13.41 -18.86 -45.17
CA THR A 10 12.55 -20.05 -45.10
C THR A 10 11.22 -19.69 -44.40
N LYS A 11 10.14 -19.90 -45.13
CA LYS A 11 8.74 -19.75 -44.66
C LYS A 11 8.41 -20.79 -43.58
N MET A 12 7.84 -20.38 -42.48
CA MET A 12 7.13 -21.26 -41.53
C MET A 12 5.66 -21.38 -41.88
N PRO A 13 5.04 -22.57 -41.73
CA PRO A 13 3.61 -22.76 -42.00
C PRO A 13 2.73 -22.39 -40.82
N THR A 14 1.64 -21.68 -41.16
CA THR A 14 0.48 -21.45 -40.31
C THR A 14 -0.39 -22.68 -40.17
N LYS A 15 -0.95 -22.94 -39.00
CA LYS A 15 -2.26 -23.50 -38.63
C LYS A 15 -2.17 -24.49 -37.46
N PHE A 16 -2.66 -24.10 -36.34
CA PHE A 16 -3.31 -25.00 -35.38
C PHE A 16 -4.56 -24.31 -34.83
N ALA A 17 -5.74 -24.88 -35.14
CA ALA A 17 -7.01 -24.56 -34.55
C ALA A 17 -7.26 -25.51 -33.35
N PRO A 18 -7.92 -25.07 -32.26
CA PRO A 18 -8.25 -25.98 -31.18
C PRO A 18 -9.53 -26.77 -31.50
N LYS A 19 -9.45 -28.07 -31.33
CA LYS A 19 -10.59 -29.01 -31.41
C LYS A 19 -11.37 -28.98 -30.11
N LEU A 20 -12.64 -28.68 -30.22
CA LEU A 20 -13.69 -28.86 -29.19
C LEU A 20 -13.93 -30.35 -28.97
N LEU A 21 -13.76 -30.86 -27.76
CA LEU A 21 -14.09 -32.24 -27.39
C LEU A 21 -15.48 -32.24 -26.74
N ALA A 22 -16.44 -32.77 -27.49
CA ALA A 22 -17.77 -33.08 -26.95
C ALA A 22 -17.75 -34.52 -26.41
N THR A 23 -17.99 -34.67 -25.11
CA THR A 23 -18.17 -35.99 -24.47
C THR A 23 -19.64 -36.34 -24.45
N THR A 24 -19.99 -37.31 -25.29
CA THR A 24 -21.29 -38.00 -25.31
C THR A 24 -21.30 -39.07 -24.23
N VAL A 25 -22.27 -39.02 -23.32
CA VAL A 25 -22.57 -40.11 -22.36
C VAL A 25 -23.54 -41.07 -23.00
N ALA A 26 -23.08 -42.29 -23.30
CA ALA A 26 -23.93 -43.37 -23.75
C ALA A 26 -24.57 -44.13 -22.56
N ALA A 27 -25.90 -44.18 -22.56
CA ALA A 27 -26.66 -45.00 -21.64
C ALA A 27 -26.70 -46.42 -22.14
N THR A 28 -26.23 -47.36 -21.33
CA THR A 28 -26.32 -48.82 -21.59
C THR A 28 -27.54 -49.36 -20.88
N LEU A 29 -28.52 -49.79 -21.68
CA LEU A 29 -29.65 -50.63 -21.22
C LEU A 29 -29.16 -52.09 -21.07
N PHE A 30 -29.37 -52.69 -19.89
CA PHE A 30 -29.31 -54.14 -19.74
C PHE A 30 -30.75 -54.66 -19.52
N ALA A 31 -31.17 -55.44 -20.47
CA ALA A 31 -32.36 -56.30 -20.37
C ALA A 31 -32.02 -57.62 -19.67
N PHE A 32 -32.71 -57.99 -18.64
CA PHE A 32 -32.73 -59.39 -18.12
C PHE A 32 -34.17 -59.93 -18.12
N SER A 33 -34.28 -61.07 -18.77
CA SER A 33 -35.49 -61.87 -18.95
C SER A 33 -35.84 -62.70 -17.72
N GLY A 34 -37.10 -62.76 -17.44
CA GLY A 34 -38.00 -63.56 -16.75
C GLY A 34 -37.59 -64.75 -15.88
N SER A 35 -38.31 -64.85 -14.75
CA SER A 35 -38.97 -66.07 -14.30
C SER A 35 -39.99 -65.70 -13.17
N ALA A 36 -41.21 -66.12 -13.37
CA ALA A 36 -42.37 -65.96 -12.46
C ALA A 36 -42.29 -66.95 -11.28
N ILE A 37 -42.61 -66.52 -10.09
CA ILE A 37 -43.23 -67.34 -9.02
C ILE A 37 -44.21 -66.41 -8.25
N ALA A 38 -45.36 -66.97 -7.93
CA ALA A 38 -46.58 -66.33 -7.48
C ALA A 38 -46.67 -65.89 -6.02
N GLU A 39 -47.56 -64.88 -5.87
CA GLU A 39 -48.44 -64.59 -4.72
C GLU A 39 -47.93 -64.48 -3.30
N THR A 40 -48.00 -63.29 -2.75
CA THR A 40 -48.98 -62.92 -1.71
C THR A 40 -49.01 -61.40 -1.50
N THR A 41 -50.14 -60.75 -1.70
CA THR A 41 -50.38 -59.35 -1.35
C THR A 41 -50.56 -59.15 0.15
N PRO A 42 -50.13 -57.93 0.65
CA PRO A 42 -51.12 -57.06 1.31
C PRO A 42 -51.12 -55.67 0.73
N LYS A 43 -52.31 -55.12 0.59
CA LYS A 43 -52.63 -53.77 0.18
C LYS A 43 -51.95 -52.71 1.05
N ALA A 44 -51.05 -51.91 0.52
CA ALA A 44 -50.66 -50.63 1.09
C ALA A 44 -50.93 -49.57 0.06
N LYS A 45 -51.55 -48.47 0.50
CA LYS A 45 -52.04 -47.36 -0.32
C LYS A 45 -50.87 -46.60 -0.98
N PRO A 46 -50.85 -46.35 -2.30
CA PRO A 46 -49.74 -45.71 -3.01
C PRO A 46 -49.68 -44.18 -2.87
N VAL A 47 -50.57 -43.55 -2.12
CA VAL A 47 -50.69 -42.08 -2.10
C VAL A 47 -49.81 -41.40 -1.07
N ASP A 48 -49.53 -42.06 0.06
CA ASP A 48 -48.79 -41.39 1.15
C ASP A 48 -47.26 -41.30 0.93
N SER A 49 -46.68 -42.20 0.15
CA SER A 49 -45.23 -42.18 -0.14
C SER A 49 -44.84 -41.13 -1.16
N LEU A 50 -45.68 -40.88 -2.16
CA LEU A 50 -45.40 -39.86 -3.17
C LEU A 50 -45.57 -38.46 -2.60
N GLN A 51 -46.59 -38.22 -1.78
CA GLN A 51 -46.81 -36.95 -1.09
C GLN A 51 -45.72 -36.63 -0.10
N LYS A 52 -45.20 -37.63 0.58
CA LYS A 52 -44.05 -37.47 1.49
C LYS A 52 -42.77 -37.10 0.71
N LEU A 53 -42.54 -37.76 -0.43
CA LEU A 53 -41.38 -37.44 -1.31
C LEU A 53 -41.47 -36.01 -1.88
N ILE A 54 -42.65 -35.58 -2.28
CA ILE A 54 -42.89 -34.20 -2.77
C ILE A 54 -42.61 -33.18 -1.64
N ASN A 55 -43.16 -33.43 -0.44
CA ASN A 55 -42.96 -32.53 0.70
C ASN A 55 -41.50 -32.48 1.18
N ASP A 56 -40.79 -33.64 1.16
CA ASP A 56 -39.37 -33.70 1.48
C ASP A 56 -38.55 -32.93 0.43
N THR A 57 -38.85 -33.09 -0.87
CA THR A 57 -38.19 -32.38 -1.96
C THR A 57 -38.47 -30.86 -1.93
N GLU A 58 -39.73 -30.46 -1.61
CA GLU A 58 -40.04 -29.02 -1.43
C GLU A 58 -39.34 -28.42 -0.21
N SER A 59 -39.22 -29.18 0.89
CA SER A 59 -38.50 -28.72 2.08
C SER A 59 -37.00 -28.60 1.85
N GLU A 60 -36.39 -29.52 1.10
CA GLU A 60 -34.97 -29.43 0.69
C GLU A 60 -34.73 -28.28 -0.28
N ASN A 61 -35.61 -28.08 -1.27
CA ASN A 61 -35.52 -26.95 -2.19
C ASN A 61 -35.69 -25.60 -1.46
N LYS A 62 -36.56 -25.52 -0.47
CA LYS A 62 -36.76 -24.34 0.37
C LYS A 62 -35.55 -24.09 1.28
N ARG A 63 -34.92 -25.13 1.84
CA ARG A 63 -33.67 -25.03 2.59
C ARG A 63 -32.50 -24.62 1.71
N ALA A 64 -32.41 -25.18 0.49
CA ALA A 64 -31.39 -24.79 -0.50
C ALA A 64 -31.58 -23.35 -0.98
N ALA A 65 -32.82 -22.89 -1.19
CA ALA A 65 -33.12 -21.50 -1.54
C ALA A 65 -32.78 -20.52 -0.40
N ILE A 66 -33.08 -20.89 0.86
CA ILE A 66 -32.72 -20.08 2.03
C ILE A 66 -31.17 -20.04 2.23
N ALA A 67 -30.50 -21.17 2.00
CA ALA A 67 -29.03 -21.20 2.06
C ALA A 67 -28.40 -20.35 0.96
N LYS A 68 -28.96 -20.38 -0.26
CA LYS A 68 -28.53 -19.59 -1.41
C LYS A 68 -28.81 -18.08 -1.21
N ALA A 69 -29.96 -17.74 -0.59
CA ALA A 69 -30.29 -16.37 -0.21
C ALA A 69 -29.37 -15.84 0.90
N LYS A 70 -29.06 -16.65 1.93
CA LYS A 70 -28.09 -16.28 2.97
C LYS A 70 -26.67 -16.16 2.44
N GLN A 71 -26.31 -16.93 1.42
CA GLN A 71 -25.01 -16.85 0.76
C GLN A 71 -24.93 -15.63 -0.18
N ALA A 72 -26.04 -15.26 -0.81
CA ALA A 72 -26.19 -14.05 -1.61
C ALA A 72 -26.17 -12.79 -0.72
N ASP A 73 -26.84 -12.81 0.44
CA ASP A 73 -26.82 -11.73 1.43
C ASP A 73 -25.42 -11.52 2.01
N LYS A 74 -24.73 -12.62 2.32
CA LYS A 74 -23.34 -12.57 2.79
C LYS A 74 -22.36 -12.15 1.69
N SER A 75 -22.65 -12.46 0.43
CA SER A 75 -21.89 -11.99 -0.73
C SER A 75 -22.19 -10.52 -1.05
N ALA A 76 -23.40 -10.04 -0.80
CA ALA A 76 -23.77 -8.65 -0.94
C ALA A 76 -23.16 -7.76 0.17
N GLU A 77 -23.09 -8.30 1.40
CA GLU A 77 -22.42 -7.63 2.53
C GLU A 77 -20.90 -7.56 2.32
N LEU A 78 -20.29 -8.61 1.75
CA LEU A 78 -18.88 -8.61 1.32
C LEU A 78 -18.66 -7.77 0.06
N ALA A 79 -19.64 -7.68 -0.85
CA ALA A 79 -19.55 -6.90 -2.07
C ALA A 79 -19.79 -5.39 -1.85
N SER A 80 -20.46 -4.98 -0.75
CA SER A 80 -20.56 -3.57 -0.38
C SER A 80 -19.25 -3.03 0.16
N ASP A 81 -18.52 -3.82 0.97
CA ASP A 81 -17.17 -3.46 1.41
C ASP A 81 -16.16 -3.49 0.23
N ASP A 82 -16.31 -4.46 -0.70
CA ASP A 82 -15.49 -4.55 -1.90
C ASP A 82 -15.79 -3.45 -2.93
N ALA A 83 -17.02 -2.92 -3.00
CA ALA A 83 -17.39 -1.86 -3.94
C ALA A 83 -16.80 -0.50 -3.51
N ASP A 84 -16.77 -0.21 -2.22
CA ASP A 84 -16.11 0.97 -1.67
C ASP A 84 -14.59 0.85 -1.85
N ASP A 85 -14.00 -0.32 -1.64
CA ASP A 85 -12.58 -0.59 -1.88
C ASP A 85 -12.22 -0.50 -3.37
N VAL A 86 -13.09 -0.92 -4.28
CA VAL A 86 -12.88 -0.78 -5.73
C VAL A 86 -12.98 0.67 -6.19
N ALA A 87 -13.93 1.45 -5.68
CA ALA A 87 -14.05 2.88 -5.99
C ALA A 87 -12.85 3.67 -5.47
N ILE A 88 -12.41 3.37 -4.26
CA ILE A 88 -11.22 3.94 -3.62
C ILE A 88 -9.96 3.53 -4.40
N GLN A 89 -9.85 2.27 -4.81
CA GLN A 89 -8.72 1.80 -5.61
C GLN A 89 -8.70 2.44 -7.01
N ALA A 90 -9.85 2.73 -7.60
CA ALA A 90 -9.94 3.45 -8.86
C ALA A 90 -9.47 4.90 -8.73
N GLN A 91 -9.82 5.59 -7.65
CA GLN A 91 -9.34 6.94 -7.37
C GLN A 91 -7.82 6.96 -7.13
N VAL A 92 -7.30 6.06 -6.30
CA VAL A 92 -5.86 5.89 -6.09
C VAL A 92 -5.15 5.56 -7.41
N ASN A 93 -5.74 4.73 -8.25
CA ASN A 93 -5.15 4.38 -9.54
C ASN A 93 -5.15 5.56 -10.53
N SER A 94 -6.14 6.48 -10.47
CA SER A 94 -6.15 7.69 -11.29
C SER A 94 -5.06 8.68 -10.85
N GLU A 95 -4.92 8.91 -9.55
CA GLU A 95 -3.84 9.73 -8.98
C GLU A 95 -2.46 9.12 -9.27
N ILE A 96 -2.37 7.78 -9.23
CA ILE A 96 -1.20 7.01 -9.64
C ILE A 96 -0.89 7.22 -11.12
N ALA A 97 -1.89 7.20 -11.99
CA ALA A 97 -1.72 7.37 -13.43
C ALA A 97 -1.20 8.79 -13.75
N GLU A 98 -1.81 9.83 -13.16
CA GLU A 98 -1.36 11.21 -13.33
C GLU A 98 0.11 11.39 -12.90
N GLN A 99 0.49 10.85 -11.72
CA GLN A 99 1.87 10.92 -11.25
C GLN A 99 2.83 10.15 -12.16
N SER A 100 2.41 9.01 -12.70
CA SER A 100 3.22 8.20 -13.62
C SER A 100 3.39 8.89 -14.97
N GLU A 101 2.36 9.60 -15.45
CA GLU A 101 2.44 10.41 -16.67
C GLU A 101 3.36 11.62 -16.48
N GLU A 102 3.27 12.32 -15.34
CA GLU A 102 4.19 13.43 -15.02
C GLU A 102 5.66 12.96 -14.97
N ASP A 103 5.92 11.78 -14.42
CA ASP A 103 7.27 11.23 -14.38
C ASP A 103 7.77 10.77 -15.75
N ALA A 104 6.90 10.21 -16.59
CA ALA A 104 7.24 9.83 -17.95
C ALA A 104 7.53 11.05 -18.82
N GLU A 105 6.81 12.16 -18.60
CA GLU A 105 7.02 13.42 -19.28
C GLU A 105 8.27 14.17 -18.80
N SER A 106 8.60 14.05 -17.50
CA SER A 106 9.59 14.91 -16.84
C SER A 106 11.05 14.52 -17.06
N GLY A 107 11.36 13.33 -17.50
CA GLY A 107 12.69 12.89 -17.94
C GLY A 107 13.90 13.10 -17.03
N GLN A 108 13.88 13.97 -16.03
CA GLN A 108 14.98 14.18 -15.06
C GLN A 108 14.56 15.02 -13.86
N ALA A 109 14.58 14.44 -12.66
CA ALA A 109 14.54 15.19 -11.42
C ALA A 109 15.90 15.84 -11.15
N VAL A 110 15.95 17.16 -11.04
CA VAL A 110 17.14 17.89 -10.60
C VAL A 110 16.76 18.66 -9.35
N ALA A 111 17.20 18.18 -8.19
CA ALA A 111 17.11 18.95 -6.97
C ALA A 111 18.08 20.14 -7.05
N ILE A 112 17.54 21.33 -7.05
CA ILE A 112 18.33 22.56 -6.96
C ILE A 112 18.31 22.97 -5.49
N ALA A 113 19.50 23.07 -4.89
CA ALA A 113 19.64 23.65 -3.56
C ALA A 113 19.35 25.14 -3.65
N THR A 114 18.14 25.55 -3.39
CA THR A 114 17.72 26.93 -3.16
C THR A 114 17.41 27.14 -1.70
N PRO A 115 17.55 28.37 -1.15
CA PRO A 115 17.20 28.63 0.23
C PRO A 115 15.76 28.23 0.47
N THR A 116 15.59 27.38 1.45
CA THR A 116 14.33 26.82 1.89
C THR A 116 13.36 27.92 2.27
N LEU A 117 12.18 27.89 1.68
CA LEU A 117 11.02 28.44 2.35
C LEU A 117 10.88 27.68 3.69
N ASP A 118 10.76 28.43 4.78
CA ASP A 118 10.38 27.87 6.08
C ASP A 118 8.98 27.28 5.91
N ASP A 119 8.92 25.99 5.57
CA ASP A 119 7.65 25.34 5.33
C ASP A 119 7.22 24.58 6.59
N ASP A 120 6.15 25.06 7.18
CA ASP A 120 5.51 24.42 8.32
C ASP A 120 5.05 22.99 8.04
N SER A 121 4.92 22.60 6.76
CA SER A 121 4.60 21.23 6.36
C SER A 121 5.66 20.23 6.81
N ILE A 122 6.96 20.54 6.66
CA ILE A 122 8.03 19.67 7.18
C ILE A 122 7.97 19.60 8.70
N LYS A 123 7.80 20.74 9.38
CA LYS A 123 7.65 20.77 10.84
C LYS A 123 6.48 19.90 11.29
N SER A 124 5.39 19.86 10.52
CA SER A 124 4.23 19.04 10.86
C SER A 124 4.49 17.54 10.74
N ILE A 125 5.31 17.11 9.76
CA ILE A 125 5.69 15.70 9.58
C ILE A 125 6.80 15.31 10.57
N GLU A 126 7.77 16.18 10.80
CA GLU A 126 8.91 15.93 11.70
C GLU A 126 8.55 16.03 13.19
N ASN A 127 7.47 16.73 13.53
CA ASN A 127 7.07 17.02 14.93
C ASN A 127 6.45 15.78 15.58
N LYS A 128 7.28 14.75 15.74
CA LYS A 128 7.02 13.53 16.49
C LYS A 128 7.31 13.74 17.99
N ASP A 129 7.19 14.98 18.47
CA ASP A 129 7.45 15.28 19.86
C ASP A 129 6.56 14.44 20.75
N GLY A 130 7.19 13.79 21.75
CA GLY A 130 6.57 12.86 22.68
C GLY A 130 5.43 13.49 23.51
N LYS A 131 4.46 14.08 22.84
CA LYS A 131 3.23 14.56 23.44
C LYS A 131 2.49 13.36 24.01
N ILE A 132 2.21 13.41 25.31
CA ILE A 132 1.35 12.42 25.96
C ILE A 132 -0.06 12.65 25.43
N TYR A 133 -0.46 11.86 24.46
CA TYR A 133 -1.81 11.90 23.93
C TYR A 133 -2.78 11.27 24.93
N LYS A 134 -3.99 11.83 24.99
CA LYS A 134 -5.06 11.33 25.85
C LYS A 134 -5.73 10.11 25.19
N THR A 135 -6.35 9.27 26.02
CA THR A 135 -7.13 8.09 25.59
C THR A 135 -8.50 8.00 26.22
N THR A 136 -8.93 9.06 26.94
CA THR A 136 -10.12 9.04 27.79
C THR A 136 -11.41 8.90 27.01
N ASN A 137 -11.51 9.54 25.84
CA ASN A 137 -12.74 9.60 25.03
C ASN A 137 -12.66 8.76 23.74
N LEU A 138 -11.74 7.80 23.67
CA LEU A 138 -11.64 6.92 22.53
C LEU A 138 -12.90 6.09 22.32
N SER A 139 -13.26 5.85 21.07
CA SER A 139 -14.35 4.96 20.68
C SER A 139 -14.11 3.52 21.16
N ASN A 140 -15.17 2.70 21.21
CA ASN A 140 -15.04 1.27 21.53
C ASN A 140 -14.07 0.56 20.57
N TYR A 141 -14.11 0.92 19.28
CA TYR A 141 -13.19 0.39 18.28
C TYR A 141 -11.73 0.79 18.59
N ALA A 142 -11.46 2.06 18.89
CA ALA A 142 -10.11 2.52 19.21
C ALA A 142 -9.57 1.85 20.49
N ARG A 143 -10.42 1.66 21.50
CA ARG A 143 -10.07 0.89 22.69
C ARG A 143 -9.76 -0.58 22.35
N ALA A 144 -10.55 -1.20 21.46
CA ALA A 144 -10.31 -2.56 21.01
C ALA A 144 -8.97 -2.68 20.24
N VAL A 145 -8.59 -1.68 19.42
CA VAL A 145 -7.25 -1.62 18.79
C VAL A 145 -6.16 -1.58 19.86
N ASN A 146 -6.29 -0.68 20.84
CA ASN A 146 -5.28 -0.51 21.89
C ASN A 146 -5.09 -1.77 22.74
N SER A 147 -6.18 -2.46 23.08
CA SER A 147 -6.17 -3.69 23.90
C SER A 147 -5.91 -4.97 23.10
N ALA A 148 -5.83 -4.89 21.76
CA ALA A 148 -5.64 -6.08 20.93
C ALA A 148 -4.31 -6.78 21.24
N VAL A 149 -4.37 -8.09 21.47
CA VAL A 149 -3.22 -8.98 21.69
C VAL A 149 -3.31 -10.14 20.71
N TRP A 150 -2.22 -10.39 20.02
CA TRP A 150 -2.18 -11.52 19.10
C TRP A 150 -2.09 -12.85 19.85
N THR A 151 -2.86 -13.83 19.39
CA THR A 151 -2.80 -15.22 19.89
C THR A 151 -2.70 -16.18 18.72
N PRO A 152 -2.09 -17.37 18.91
CA PRO A 152 -2.10 -18.42 17.90
C PRO A 152 -3.53 -18.75 17.44
N ASN A 153 -3.71 -18.98 16.14
CA ASN A 153 -4.97 -19.36 15.52
C ASN A 153 -6.10 -18.28 15.57
N MET A 154 -5.82 -17.07 16.10
CA MET A 154 -6.82 -16.01 16.02
C MET A 154 -7.11 -15.63 14.56
N ARG A 155 -8.38 -15.36 14.26
CA ARG A 155 -8.77 -14.76 13.00
C ARG A 155 -8.39 -13.27 13.02
N ARG A 156 -7.57 -12.83 12.05
CA ARG A 156 -7.19 -11.43 11.94
C ARG A 156 -8.43 -10.59 11.63
N ASN A 157 -8.56 -9.46 12.29
CA ASN A 157 -9.57 -8.43 12.07
C ASN A 157 -8.88 -7.07 11.90
N THR A 158 -9.63 -6.05 11.53
CA THR A 158 -9.11 -4.69 11.29
C THR A 158 -8.40 -4.13 12.53
N ALA A 159 -8.94 -4.31 13.74
CA ALA A 159 -8.30 -3.81 14.96
C ALA A 159 -6.91 -4.41 15.17
N MET A 160 -6.77 -5.72 14.98
CA MET A 160 -5.47 -6.40 15.06
C MET A 160 -4.54 -5.98 13.92
N THR A 161 -5.08 -5.74 12.71
CA THR A 161 -4.29 -5.26 11.57
C THR A 161 -3.68 -3.89 11.87
N VAL A 162 -4.47 -2.93 12.35
CA VAL A 162 -3.99 -1.60 12.77
C VAL A 162 -2.93 -1.72 13.87
N LYS A 163 -3.17 -2.56 14.88
CA LYS A 163 -2.18 -2.82 15.94
C LYS A 163 -0.86 -3.31 15.37
N MET A 164 -0.90 -4.29 14.46
CA MET A 164 0.29 -4.84 13.82
C MET A 164 1.01 -3.81 12.96
N GLN A 165 0.28 -3.05 12.13
CA GLN A 165 0.85 -2.00 11.29
C GLN A 165 1.58 -0.94 12.14
N ALA A 166 0.95 -0.45 13.20
CA ALA A 166 1.57 0.52 14.10
C ALA A 166 2.80 -0.04 14.83
N LEU A 167 2.74 -1.28 15.31
CA LEU A 167 3.91 -1.92 15.95
C LEU A 167 5.06 -2.13 14.97
N LEU A 168 4.79 -2.42 13.71
CA LEU A 168 5.80 -2.52 12.66
C LEU A 168 6.42 -1.15 12.38
N ASP A 169 5.63 -0.10 12.27
CA ASP A 169 6.09 1.29 12.11
C ASP A 169 6.98 1.71 13.29
N TRP A 170 6.56 1.47 14.53
CA TRP A 170 7.37 1.76 15.72
C TRP A 170 8.69 0.99 15.78
N ASN A 171 8.77 -0.16 15.13
CA ASN A 171 10.00 -0.95 15.02
C ASN A 171 10.80 -0.65 13.74
N HIS A 172 10.48 0.43 13.02
CA HIS A 172 11.14 0.87 11.79
C HIS A 172 11.11 -0.17 10.66
N ALA A 173 10.09 -1.02 10.65
CA ALA A 173 9.71 -1.89 9.52
C ALA A 173 8.44 -1.34 8.90
N SER A 174 8.54 -0.19 8.24
CA SER A 174 7.37 0.57 7.76
C SER A 174 6.42 -0.28 6.91
N PRO A 175 5.12 -0.27 7.20
CA PRO A 175 4.10 -0.86 6.35
C PRO A 175 3.62 0.10 5.24
N GLY A 176 4.18 1.34 5.17
CA GLY A 176 3.58 2.47 4.47
C GLY A 176 2.38 3.05 5.22
N PRO A 177 1.40 3.64 4.55
CA PRO A 177 0.22 4.18 5.20
C PRO A 177 -0.53 3.14 6.03
N ILE A 178 -0.84 3.48 7.29
CA ILE A 178 -1.63 2.62 8.18
C ILE A 178 -3.10 2.78 7.82
N ASP A 179 -3.71 1.71 7.32
CA ASP A 179 -5.05 1.69 6.73
C ASP A 179 -6.00 0.66 7.36
N GLY A 180 -5.47 -0.24 8.20
CA GLY A 180 -6.23 -1.37 8.76
C GLY A 180 -6.47 -2.51 7.77
N GLY A 181 -6.02 -2.39 6.52
CA GLY A 181 -6.03 -3.43 5.50
C GLY A 181 -4.78 -4.31 5.54
N TRP A 182 -4.95 -5.61 5.35
CA TRP A 182 -3.80 -6.53 5.31
C TRP A 182 -3.41 -6.82 3.86
N GLY A 183 -2.55 -5.99 3.32
CA GLY A 183 -2.07 -6.10 1.96
C GLY A 183 -0.63 -6.59 1.83
N MET A 184 -0.09 -6.41 0.63
CA MET A 184 1.28 -6.76 0.26
C MET A 184 2.31 -6.04 1.16
N ASN A 185 2.12 -4.75 1.43
CA ASN A 185 3.06 -3.97 2.22
C ASN A 185 3.08 -4.44 3.68
N SER A 186 1.93 -4.75 4.29
CA SER A 186 1.88 -5.31 5.66
C SER A 186 2.60 -6.67 5.73
N THR A 187 2.39 -7.54 4.73
CA THR A 187 3.08 -8.84 4.66
C THR A 187 4.59 -8.67 4.51
N LYS A 188 5.04 -7.74 3.65
CA LYS A 188 6.46 -7.39 3.49
C LYS A 188 7.04 -6.83 4.78
N ALA A 189 6.34 -5.91 5.44
CA ALA A 189 6.80 -5.31 6.68
C ALA A 189 7.04 -6.38 7.77
N VAL A 190 6.16 -7.37 7.90
CA VAL A 190 6.38 -8.51 8.80
C VAL A 190 7.62 -9.31 8.40
N ALA A 191 7.77 -9.68 7.12
CA ALA A 191 8.94 -10.43 6.63
C ALA A 191 10.24 -9.66 6.88
N ASN A 192 10.24 -8.36 6.61
CA ASN A 192 11.38 -7.48 6.82
C ASN A 192 11.72 -7.34 8.31
N PHE A 193 10.71 -7.15 9.16
CA PHE A 193 10.89 -7.13 10.62
C PHE A 193 11.49 -8.45 11.12
N GLN A 194 10.98 -9.59 10.65
CA GLN A 194 11.54 -10.90 10.96
C GLN A 194 13.03 -10.97 10.59
N THR A 195 13.40 -10.51 9.39
CA THR A 195 14.80 -10.41 8.96
C THR A 195 15.61 -9.51 9.90
N MET A 196 15.09 -8.33 10.26
CA MET A 196 15.76 -7.40 11.19
C MET A 196 16.03 -8.03 12.58
N LYS A 197 15.22 -8.98 12.99
CA LYS A 197 15.32 -9.67 14.29
C LYS A 197 15.99 -11.05 14.20
N GLY A 198 16.48 -11.46 13.02
CA GLY A 198 17.07 -12.78 12.82
C GLY A 198 16.07 -13.94 12.91
N LEU A 199 14.78 -13.66 12.68
CA LEU A 199 13.72 -14.68 12.65
C LEU A 199 13.52 -15.18 11.22
N PRO A 200 12.94 -16.39 11.03
CA PRO A 200 12.54 -16.85 9.70
C PRO A 200 11.60 -15.84 9.02
N SER A 201 12.00 -15.34 7.84
CA SER A 201 11.31 -14.28 7.07
C SER A 201 10.12 -14.85 6.28
N THR A 202 9.04 -15.15 6.98
CA THR A 202 7.85 -15.80 6.42
C THR A 202 6.75 -14.82 5.98
N GLY A 203 6.81 -13.56 6.47
CA GLY A 203 5.73 -12.60 6.31
C GLY A 203 4.43 -12.94 7.06
N LYS A 204 4.46 -14.00 7.88
CA LYS A 204 3.32 -14.44 8.69
C LYS A 204 3.59 -14.16 10.16
N MET A 205 2.58 -13.64 10.86
CA MET A 205 2.66 -13.44 12.30
C MET A 205 2.68 -14.81 13.02
N ASN A 206 3.58 -14.94 13.99
CA ASN A 206 3.68 -16.05 14.91
C ASN A 206 4.13 -15.57 16.30
N ALA A 207 4.16 -16.45 17.28
CA ALA A 207 4.50 -16.08 18.66
C ALA A 207 5.88 -15.43 18.77
N ALA A 208 6.90 -15.94 18.07
CA ALA A 208 8.25 -15.37 18.09
C ALA A 208 8.27 -13.95 17.51
N THR A 209 7.56 -13.73 16.40
CA THR A 209 7.44 -12.41 15.77
C THR A 209 6.67 -11.45 16.66
N TRP A 210 5.55 -11.87 17.24
CA TRP A 210 4.76 -11.04 18.15
C TRP A 210 5.55 -10.63 19.40
N ASN A 211 6.24 -11.59 20.02
CA ASN A 211 7.09 -11.33 21.18
C ASN A 211 8.22 -10.34 20.82
N ALA A 212 8.83 -10.47 19.65
CA ALA A 212 9.88 -9.56 19.20
C ALA A 212 9.34 -8.14 18.93
N LEU A 213 8.12 -8.02 18.33
CA LEU A 213 7.45 -6.73 18.06
C LEU A 213 7.15 -5.97 19.35
N THR A 214 6.75 -6.68 20.41
CA THR A 214 6.29 -6.07 21.67
C THR A 214 7.37 -5.99 22.75
N LYS A 215 8.53 -6.60 22.56
CA LYS A 215 9.58 -6.77 23.56
C LYS A 215 10.00 -5.50 24.30
N ASN A 216 10.10 -4.37 23.59
CA ASN A 216 10.60 -3.10 24.14
C ASN A 216 9.51 -2.02 24.16
N ILE A 217 8.25 -2.42 24.09
CA ILE A 217 7.10 -1.53 24.09
C ILE A 217 6.38 -1.69 25.41
N ASP A 218 6.04 -0.57 26.04
CA ASP A 218 5.17 -0.59 27.22
C ASP A 218 3.84 -1.24 26.83
N PRO A 219 3.40 -2.31 27.51
CA PRO A 219 2.12 -2.96 27.22
C PRO A 219 0.93 -2.01 27.23
N ASN A 220 1.04 -0.90 27.98
CA ASN A 220 0.01 0.13 28.10
C ASN A 220 0.16 1.25 27.06
N GLN A 221 1.21 1.24 26.21
CA GLN A 221 1.41 2.25 25.18
C GLN A 221 0.28 2.16 24.13
N PRO A 222 -0.56 3.20 24.01
CA PRO A 222 -1.69 3.16 23.10
C PRO A 222 -1.23 3.35 21.65
N VAL A 223 -1.83 2.59 20.75
CA VAL A 223 -1.66 2.73 19.29
C VAL A 223 -2.54 3.86 18.75
N LEU A 224 -3.78 3.93 19.21
CA LEU A 224 -4.70 4.99 18.87
C LEU A 224 -4.83 5.95 20.06
N VAL A 225 -4.73 7.23 19.78
CA VAL A 225 -4.72 8.31 20.77
C VAL A 225 -5.61 9.46 20.31
N GLU A 226 -6.00 10.30 21.27
CA GLU A 226 -6.71 11.54 21.00
C GLU A 226 -5.71 12.66 20.66
N TYR A 227 -6.01 13.39 19.60
CA TYR A 227 -5.30 14.60 19.20
C TYR A 227 -6.28 15.75 19.10
N THR A 228 -6.00 16.85 19.80
CA THR A 228 -6.81 18.07 19.72
C THR A 228 -6.19 18.98 18.67
N LEU A 229 -6.97 19.30 17.62
CA LEU A 229 -6.56 20.18 16.54
C LEU A 229 -6.20 21.55 17.06
N THR A 230 -5.03 22.03 16.70
CA THR A 230 -4.53 23.33 17.08
C THR A 230 -4.94 24.39 16.07
N LYS A 231 -4.80 25.66 16.46
CA LYS A 231 -4.97 26.79 15.56
C LYS A 231 -4.02 26.71 14.35
N ASP A 232 -2.79 26.26 14.57
CA ASP A 232 -1.79 26.12 13.51
C ASP A 232 -2.18 25.03 12.52
N ASP A 233 -2.78 23.92 12.99
CA ASP A 233 -3.27 22.86 12.10
C ASP A 233 -4.33 23.38 11.12
N VAL A 234 -5.30 24.15 11.62
CA VAL A 234 -6.42 24.64 10.79
C VAL A 234 -6.05 25.86 9.94
N ASN A 235 -5.04 26.63 10.35
CA ASN A 235 -4.55 27.79 9.62
C ASN A 235 -3.38 27.46 8.67
N THR A 236 -3.00 26.21 8.56
CA THR A 236 -2.04 25.76 7.54
C THR A 236 -2.53 26.17 6.14
N ASN A 237 -1.60 26.62 5.30
CA ASN A 237 -1.94 27.05 3.94
C ASN A 237 -2.28 25.82 3.08
N PHE A 238 -3.57 25.56 2.90
CA PHE A 238 -4.08 24.50 2.05
C PHE A 238 -4.41 25.05 0.67
N VAL A 239 -3.90 24.42 -0.39
CA VAL A 239 -4.10 24.85 -1.77
C VAL A 239 -4.33 23.65 -2.66
N GLN A 240 -5.41 23.68 -3.47
CA GLN A 240 -5.64 22.62 -4.45
C GLN A 240 -4.51 22.60 -5.47
N THR A 241 -3.90 21.45 -5.64
CA THR A 241 -2.82 21.25 -6.62
C THR A 241 -3.43 21.07 -8.01
N PRO A 242 -3.14 21.94 -8.98
CA PRO A 242 -3.64 21.78 -10.33
C PRO A 242 -2.95 20.62 -11.04
N SER A 243 -3.57 20.07 -12.08
CA SER A 243 -2.93 19.12 -12.99
C SER A 243 -1.92 19.84 -13.91
N GLY A 244 -0.88 19.11 -14.32
CA GLY A 244 0.12 19.55 -15.29
C GLY A 244 1.19 20.51 -14.76
N SER A 245 2.41 20.31 -15.25
CA SER A 245 3.61 21.02 -14.81
C SER A 245 3.55 22.53 -15.05
N ALA A 246 2.91 22.97 -16.13
CA ALA A 246 2.77 24.39 -16.46
C ALA A 246 1.93 25.16 -15.44
N ALA A 247 0.86 24.52 -14.90
CA ALA A 247 0.02 25.13 -13.87
C ALA A 247 0.72 25.06 -12.49
N LYS A 248 1.31 23.92 -12.14
CA LYS A 248 2.07 23.74 -10.90
C LYS A 248 3.23 24.71 -10.77
N SER A 249 3.96 25.02 -11.87
CA SER A 249 5.10 25.94 -11.85
C SER A 249 4.73 27.39 -11.51
N LYS A 250 3.46 27.75 -11.60
CA LYS A 250 2.95 29.10 -11.26
C LYS A 250 2.53 29.24 -9.80
N MET A 251 2.53 28.12 -9.04
CA MET A 251 2.19 28.12 -7.63
C MET A 251 3.35 28.69 -6.79
N LYS A 252 3.04 29.21 -5.60
CA LYS A 252 4.05 29.63 -4.61
C LYS A 252 4.69 28.43 -3.89
N GLY A 253 3.94 27.32 -3.76
CA GLY A 253 4.36 26.07 -3.16
C GLY A 253 3.34 24.99 -3.49
N LEU A 254 3.77 23.73 -3.51
CA LEU A 254 2.90 22.56 -3.67
C LEU A 254 2.49 22.05 -2.28
N TYR A 255 1.64 22.85 -1.64
CA TYR A 255 1.17 22.64 -0.28
C TYR A 255 0.22 21.46 -0.17
N TYR A 256 -0.12 21.05 1.05
CA TYR A 256 -1.24 20.13 1.29
C TYR A 256 -2.53 20.70 0.70
N GLN A 257 -3.39 19.84 0.18
CA GLN A 257 -4.67 20.26 -0.39
C GLN A 257 -5.74 20.48 0.69
N ASN A 258 -5.62 19.79 1.81
CA ASN A 258 -6.53 19.90 2.94
C ASN A 258 -5.90 19.39 4.24
N ILE A 259 -6.58 19.66 5.36
CA ILE A 259 -6.11 19.27 6.69
C ILE A 259 -6.02 17.75 6.88
N LYS A 260 -6.85 16.96 6.21
CA LYS A 260 -6.86 15.50 6.39
C LYS A 260 -5.65 14.86 5.72
N GLU A 261 -5.26 15.35 4.55
CA GLU A 261 -4.01 14.97 3.89
C GLU A 261 -2.80 15.25 4.79
N MET A 262 -2.69 16.48 5.32
CA MET A 262 -1.63 16.84 6.25
C MET A 262 -1.59 15.94 7.49
N LEU A 263 -2.75 15.68 8.10
CA LEU A 263 -2.83 14.82 9.28
C LEU A 263 -2.57 13.35 8.95
N GLY A 264 -2.98 12.88 7.77
CA GLY A 264 -2.66 11.55 7.28
C GLY A 264 -1.15 11.33 7.22
N GLU A 265 -0.40 12.24 6.60
CA GLU A 265 1.06 12.16 6.55
C GLU A 265 1.70 12.29 7.95
N ARG A 266 1.25 13.25 8.77
CA ARG A 266 1.77 13.46 10.12
C ARG A 266 1.63 12.24 11.01
N PHE A 267 0.54 11.52 10.88
CA PHE A 267 0.23 10.37 11.72
C PHE A 267 0.41 9.03 11.00
N HIS A 268 1.09 9.00 9.85
CA HIS A 268 1.39 7.83 9.03
C HIS A 268 0.14 7.03 8.63
N MET A 269 -0.97 7.73 8.44
CA MET A 269 -2.28 7.12 8.16
C MET A 269 -2.67 7.30 6.70
N ASP A 270 -3.34 6.31 6.17
CA ASP A 270 -4.18 6.50 4.99
C ASP A 270 -5.30 7.50 5.29
N VAL A 271 -5.51 8.47 4.42
CA VAL A 271 -6.49 9.55 4.65
C VAL A 271 -7.91 8.99 4.82
N ARG A 272 -8.26 7.96 4.08
CA ARG A 272 -9.57 7.29 4.15
C ARG A 272 -9.76 6.59 5.50
N TYR A 273 -8.70 5.99 6.03
CA TYR A 273 -8.75 5.40 7.35
C TYR A 273 -8.85 6.47 8.44
N LEU A 274 -8.15 7.59 8.31
CA LEU A 274 -8.29 8.75 9.19
C LEU A 274 -9.74 9.26 9.21
N GLU A 275 -10.36 9.42 8.04
CA GLU A 275 -11.76 9.83 7.90
C GLU A 275 -12.74 8.82 8.49
N LYS A 276 -12.56 7.54 8.19
CA LYS A 276 -13.39 6.45 8.74
C LYS A 276 -13.33 6.43 10.27
N LEU A 277 -12.12 6.57 10.83
CA LEU A 277 -11.90 6.58 12.26
C LEU A 277 -12.56 7.79 12.97
N ASN A 278 -12.66 8.92 12.25
CA ASN A 278 -13.19 10.18 12.73
C ASN A 278 -14.50 10.59 12.04
N LYS A 279 -15.34 9.62 11.67
CA LYS A 279 -16.60 9.87 10.99
C LYS A 279 -17.45 10.88 11.78
N GLY A 280 -17.91 11.91 11.10
CA GLY A 280 -18.74 12.99 11.70
C GLY A 280 -17.95 14.12 12.34
N LYS A 281 -16.61 14.09 12.29
CA LYS A 281 -15.75 15.19 12.72
C LYS A 281 -15.60 16.23 11.60
N SER A 282 -15.57 17.50 11.99
CA SER A 282 -15.44 18.65 11.07
C SER A 282 -13.99 19.10 10.86
N PHE A 283 -13.07 18.59 11.64
CA PHE A 283 -11.64 18.94 11.63
C PHE A 283 -11.39 20.43 11.86
N THR A 284 -12.08 21.01 12.85
CA THR A 284 -11.95 22.43 13.24
C THR A 284 -11.06 22.60 14.47
N GLU A 285 -10.58 23.83 14.71
CA GLU A 285 -9.78 24.18 15.89
C GLU A 285 -10.46 23.74 17.19
N GLY A 286 -9.68 23.14 18.09
CA GLY A 286 -10.16 22.63 19.37
C GLY A 286 -10.91 21.30 19.31
N GLU A 287 -11.26 20.81 18.11
CA GLU A 287 -11.89 19.50 17.96
C GLU A 287 -10.89 18.39 18.24
N THR A 288 -11.33 17.38 18.98
CA THR A 288 -10.50 16.20 19.28
C THR A 288 -10.83 15.08 18.31
N ILE A 289 -9.81 14.56 17.66
CA ILE A 289 -9.84 13.44 16.71
C ILE A 289 -9.02 12.26 17.23
N THR A 290 -9.27 11.08 16.67
CA THR A 290 -8.48 9.87 16.95
C THR A 290 -7.44 9.67 15.85
N VAL A 291 -6.18 9.47 16.22
CA VAL A 291 -5.06 9.29 15.29
C VAL A 291 -4.14 8.15 15.74
N ILE A 292 -3.24 7.72 14.87
CA ILE A 292 -2.16 6.80 15.22
C ILE A 292 -1.12 7.53 16.08
N ASN A 293 -0.67 6.88 17.13
CA ASN A 293 0.55 7.26 17.84
C ASN A 293 1.76 6.74 17.04
N VAL A 294 2.52 7.63 16.42
CA VAL A 294 3.59 7.27 15.45
C VAL A 294 4.91 6.80 16.09
N GLY A 295 4.95 6.58 17.38
CA GLY A 295 6.17 6.09 18.04
C GLY A 295 7.32 7.12 18.06
N THR A 296 8.55 6.63 18.19
CA THR A 296 9.76 7.46 18.26
C THR A 296 10.56 7.37 16.97
N PRO A 297 11.16 8.49 16.48
CA PRO A 297 12.01 8.47 15.30
C PRO A 297 13.21 7.52 15.44
N LEU A 298 13.64 6.94 14.31
CA LEU A 298 14.88 6.17 14.23
C LEU A 298 16.06 7.01 14.69
N LYS A 299 16.85 6.47 15.60
CA LYS A 299 18.11 7.03 16.06
C LYS A 299 19.24 6.05 15.73
N ALA A 300 19.60 5.94 14.46
CA ALA A 300 20.64 5.05 14.00
C ALA A 300 21.33 5.66 12.78
N LYS A 301 22.65 5.67 12.76
CA LYS A 301 23.40 6.05 11.56
C LYS A 301 23.07 5.09 10.42
N ILE A 302 22.76 5.62 9.24
CA ILE A 302 22.60 4.84 8.01
C ILE A 302 23.81 5.15 7.12
N ASN A 303 24.67 4.15 6.88
CA ASN A 303 25.82 4.27 6.01
C ASN A 303 25.69 3.48 4.71
N ARG A 304 24.66 2.64 4.59
CA ARG A 304 24.34 1.87 3.39
C ARG A 304 22.84 1.66 3.29
N VAL A 305 22.31 1.81 2.08
CA VAL A 305 20.94 1.40 1.74
C VAL A 305 20.96 0.47 0.54
N VAL A 306 20.00 -0.45 0.49
CA VAL A 306 19.76 -1.36 -0.62
C VAL A 306 18.32 -1.22 -1.06
N ALA A 307 18.09 -0.70 -2.26
CA ALA A 307 16.77 -0.67 -2.87
C ALA A 307 16.62 -1.92 -3.77
N ASP A 308 15.88 -2.88 -3.27
CA ASP A 308 15.56 -4.11 -3.98
C ASP A 308 14.30 -3.92 -4.82
N LYS A 309 14.48 -3.91 -6.14
CA LYS A 309 13.42 -3.67 -7.12
C LYS A 309 12.39 -4.80 -7.15
N ALA A 310 12.83 -6.04 -6.92
CA ALA A 310 11.93 -7.20 -6.96
C ALA A 310 10.98 -7.21 -5.77
N SER A 311 11.50 -6.96 -4.56
CA SER A 311 10.68 -6.88 -3.35
C SER A 311 10.04 -5.51 -3.15
N LYS A 312 10.40 -4.49 -3.96
CA LYS A 312 10.00 -3.10 -3.78
C LYS A 312 10.20 -2.65 -2.32
N THR A 313 11.41 -2.84 -1.82
CA THR A 313 11.78 -2.53 -0.44
C THR A 313 13.12 -1.81 -0.42
N LEU A 314 13.21 -0.75 0.38
CA LEU A 314 14.48 -0.12 0.73
C LEU A 314 14.91 -0.62 2.11
N TYR A 315 16.07 -1.24 2.16
CA TYR A 315 16.72 -1.72 3.37
C TYR A 315 17.79 -0.73 3.81
N ALA A 316 17.75 -0.27 5.07
CA ALA A 316 18.70 0.68 5.62
C ALA A 316 19.61 -0.02 6.64
N TYR A 317 20.92 0.17 6.49
CA TYR A 317 21.94 -0.52 7.28
C TYR A 317 22.86 0.46 8.00
N ASN A 318 23.30 0.06 9.20
CA ASN A 318 24.46 0.57 9.91
C ASN A 318 25.52 -0.53 9.97
N GLY A 319 26.53 -0.44 9.11
CA GLY A 319 27.41 -1.58 8.84
C GLY A 319 26.62 -2.75 8.28
N ASP A 320 26.70 -3.91 8.92
CA ASP A 320 25.95 -5.10 8.54
C ASP A 320 24.59 -5.22 9.22
N LYS A 321 24.31 -4.34 10.19
CA LYS A 321 23.04 -4.38 10.92
C LYS A 321 21.93 -3.70 10.12
N LEU A 322 20.87 -4.43 9.78
CA LEU A 322 19.65 -3.89 9.24
C LEU A 322 18.92 -3.11 10.35
N VAL A 323 18.78 -1.78 10.17
CA VAL A 323 18.21 -0.89 11.19
C VAL A 323 16.81 -0.41 10.86
N ALA A 324 16.46 -0.35 9.58
CA ALA A 324 15.10 -0.01 9.13
C ALA A 324 14.80 -0.57 7.75
N THR A 325 13.51 -0.69 7.44
CA THR A 325 13.01 -1.11 6.11
C THR A 325 11.77 -0.31 5.74
N TYR A 326 11.66 0.03 4.46
CA TYR A 326 10.56 0.87 3.94
C TYR A 326 10.02 0.29 2.64
N PRO A 327 8.70 0.27 2.45
CA PRO A 327 8.14 -0.02 1.13
C PRO A 327 8.56 1.07 0.16
N THR A 328 8.90 0.70 -1.08
CA THR A 328 9.38 1.67 -2.06
C THR A 328 8.77 1.44 -3.42
N THR A 329 8.71 2.51 -4.20
CA THR A 329 8.41 2.49 -5.62
C THR A 329 9.71 2.70 -6.40
N VAL A 330 9.89 1.90 -7.43
CA VAL A 330 11.07 1.91 -8.31
C VAL A 330 10.64 2.12 -9.76
N GLY A 331 11.63 2.30 -10.65
CA GLY A 331 11.37 2.52 -12.07
C GLY A 331 10.51 1.44 -12.73
N SER A 332 9.76 1.87 -13.74
CA SER A 332 8.94 0.99 -14.59
C SER A 332 9.80 0.14 -15.53
N THR A 333 9.15 -0.75 -16.29
CA THR A 333 9.82 -1.46 -17.39
C THR A 333 10.29 -0.51 -18.49
N ALA A 334 9.55 0.58 -18.74
CA ALA A 334 9.90 1.61 -19.74
C ALA A 334 11.01 2.55 -19.25
N THR A 335 11.04 2.85 -17.95
CA THR A 335 12.04 3.71 -17.32
C THR A 335 12.64 3.01 -16.09
N PRO A 336 13.47 1.98 -16.28
CA PRO A 336 13.94 1.15 -15.18
C PRO A 336 14.91 1.91 -14.27
N SER A 337 14.83 1.64 -12.97
CA SER A 337 15.89 2.05 -12.05
C SER A 337 17.20 1.40 -12.47
N PRO A 338 18.33 2.13 -12.44
CA PRO A 338 19.63 1.56 -12.76
C PRO A 338 19.96 0.44 -11.77
N THR A 339 20.79 -0.49 -12.20
CA THR A 339 21.39 -1.50 -11.31
C THR A 339 22.83 -1.09 -11.01
N GLY A 340 23.29 -1.32 -9.79
CA GLY A 340 24.67 -1.03 -9.39
C GLY A 340 24.75 -0.34 -8.03
N THR A 341 25.98 0.07 -7.68
CA THR A 341 26.28 0.75 -6.42
C THR A 341 26.63 2.21 -6.69
N PHE A 342 25.97 3.08 -5.98
CA PHE A 342 26.09 4.53 -6.05
C PHE A 342 26.38 5.10 -4.67
N LYS A 343 26.54 6.41 -4.56
CA LYS A 343 26.72 7.13 -3.29
C LYS A 343 25.72 8.27 -3.19
N ILE A 344 25.28 8.60 -1.98
CA ILE A 344 24.57 9.86 -1.71
C ILE A 344 25.57 11.01 -1.90
N VAL A 345 25.26 11.94 -2.81
CA VAL A 345 26.14 13.09 -3.11
C VAL A 345 25.57 14.41 -2.61
N ASN A 346 24.25 14.51 -2.47
CA ASN A 346 23.59 15.68 -1.89
C ASN A 346 22.31 15.28 -1.16
N LYS A 347 21.85 16.17 -0.28
CA LYS A 347 20.63 16.03 0.49
C LYS A 347 19.93 17.39 0.53
N VAL A 348 18.70 17.46 0.06
CA VAL A 348 17.94 18.72 -0.02
C VAL A 348 16.59 18.52 0.63
N LYS A 349 16.22 19.40 1.58
CA LYS A 349 14.84 19.52 2.09
C LYS A 349 14.07 20.50 1.20
N MET A 350 12.79 20.25 1.01
CA MET A 350 11.89 21.07 0.19
C MET A 350 12.49 21.41 -1.17
N PRO A 351 12.78 20.37 -1.99
CA PRO A 351 13.44 20.59 -3.28
C PRO A 351 12.52 21.27 -4.27
N TRP A 352 13.09 22.08 -5.15
CA TRP A 352 12.47 22.42 -6.43
C TRP A 352 12.58 21.23 -7.38
N TYR A 353 11.55 20.99 -8.17
CA TYR A 353 11.54 19.94 -9.16
C TYR A 353 11.56 20.48 -10.58
N LYS A 354 12.52 20.02 -11.38
CA LYS A 354 12.61 20.37 -12.79
C LYS A 354 11.82 19.37 -13.62
N SER A 355 10.63 19.76 -14.06
CA SER A 355 9.80 18.98 -14.97
C SER A 355 10.10 19.33 -16.42
N THR A 356 10.25 18.34 -17.29
CA THR A 356 10.45 18.52 -18.73
C THR A 356 9.32 17.83 -19.47
N VAL A 357 8.41 18.61 -20.02
CA VAL A 357 7.27 18.13 -20.79
C VAL A 357 7.62 18.12 -22.28
N LYS A 358 7.31 17.05 -22.97
CA LYS A 358 7.46 16.91 -24.42
C LYS A 358 6.11 17.10 -25.10
N SER A 359 6.03 18.00 -26.06
CA SER A 359 4.85 18.17 -26.93
C SER A 359 5.34 18.11 -28.38
N GLY A 360 5.25 16.93 -28.99
CA GLY A 360 5.90 16.65 -30.28
C GLY A 360 7.41 16.78 -30.15
N ASP A 361 8.02 17.57 -31.04
CA ASP A 361 9.47 17.85 -31.05
C ASP A 361 9.89 18.95 -30.04
N LYS A 362 8.94 19.65 -29.44
CA LYS A 362 9.22 20.71 -28.47
C LYS A 362 9.39 20.13 -27.07
N LYS A 363 10.38 20.64 -26.35
CA LYS A 363 10.60 20.38 -24.93
C LYS A 363 10.39 21.66 -24.15
N GLU A 364 9.47 21.63 -23.21
CA GLU A 364 9.25 22.73 -22.28
C GLU A 364 9.75 22.34 -20.90
N VAL A 365 10.39 23.25 -20.20
CA VAL A 365 10.95 23.03 -18.88
C VAL A 365 10.21 23.92 -17.88
N PHE A 366 9.68 23.29 -16.84
CA PHE A 366 8.99 23.93 -15.76
C PHE A 366 9.73 23.69 -14.44
N MET A 367 9.85 24.71 -13.62
CA MET A 367 10.37 24.60 -12.27
C MET A 367 9.18 24.55 -11.30
N LEU A 368 8.96 23.40 -10.69
CA LEU A 368 7.86 23.20 -9.75
C LEU A 368 8.36 23.56 -8.34
N PRO A 369 7.57 24.36 -7.59
CA PRO A 369 8.00 24.82 -6.27
C PRO A 369 7.97 23.69 -5.23
N PRO A 370 8.66 23.88 -4.08
CA PRO A 370 8.66 22.94 -2.98
C PRO A 370 7.27 22.68 -2.39
N GLY A 371 7.13 21.59 -1.66
CA GLY A 371 5.95 21.23 -0.88
C GLY A 371 5.71 19.73 -0.80
N PRO A 372 4.82 19.26 0.08
CA PRO A 372 4.49 17.84 0.21
C PRO A 372 3.92 17.25 -1.08
N ASN A 373 3.22 18.07 -1.88
CA ASN A 373 2.66 17.70 -3.18
C ASN A 373 3.61 17.94 -4.37
N ASN A 374 4.90 18.14 -4.10
CA ASN A 374 5.93 18.14 -5.15
C ASN A 374 6.14 16.69 -5.65
N PRO A 375 6.36 16.44 -6.96
CA PRO A 375 6.63 15.10 -7.49
C PRO A 375 7.73 14.32 -6.78
N VAL A 376 8.71 15.01 -6.17
CA VAL A 376 9.76 14.39 -5.37
C VAL A 376 9.52 14.54 -3.85
N GLY A 377 8.34 14.96 -3.44
CA GLY A 377 7.96 15.13 -2.05
C GLY A 377 8.81 16.17 -1.31
N VAL A 378 8.97 15.95 -0.02
CA VAL A 378 9.59 16.91 0.92
C VAL A 378 11.10 16.85 1.00
N VAL A 379 11.74 15.79 0.49
CA VAL A 379 13.21 15.67 0.45
C VAL A 379 13.68 14.96 -0.81
N TRP A 380 14.91 15.32 -1.21
CA TRP A 380 15.66 14.70 -2.28
C TRP A 380 17.04 14.30 -1.76
N MET A 381 17.46 13.07 -2.05
CA MET A 381 18.80 12.56 -1.82
C MET A 381 19.37 12.08 -3.14
N GLY A 382 20.21 12.91 -3.76
CA GLY A 382 20.79 12.64 -5.08
C GLY A 382 21.87 11.57 -5.03
N LEU A 383 21.89 10.72 -6.05
CA LEU A 383 22.88 9.67 -6.22
C LEU A 383 24.08 10.19 -7.04
N SER A 384 25.23 9.50 -6.93
CA SER A 384 26.40 9.75 -7.78
C SER A 384 26.13 9.50 -9.27
N LYS A 385 25.04 8.81 -9.62
CA LYS A 385 24.50 8.78 -10.97
C LYS A 385 23.59 10.00 -11.17
N PRO A 386 23.92 10.91 -12.11
CA PRO A 386 23.10 12.09 -12.36
C PRO A 386 21.64 11.75 -12.63
N SER A 387 20.72 12.59 -12.15
CA SER A 387 19.27 12.50 -12.33
C SER A 387 18.58 11.33 -11.61
N TYR A 388 19.29 10.60 -10.75
CA TYR A 388 18.70 9.56 -9.93
C TYR A 388 18.82 9.93 -8.45
N GLY A 389 17.80 9.56 -7.67
CA GLY A 389 17.73 9.87 -6.25
C GLY A 389 16.79 8.97 -5.48
N ILE A 390 16.83 9.16 -4.17
CA ILE A 390 15.84 8.65 -3.22
C ILE A 390 15.05 9.88 -2.74
N HIS A 391 13.72 9.82 -2.82
CA HIS A 391 12.89 10.98 -2.54
C HIS A 391 11.50 10.60 -1.99
N GLY A 392 10.74 11.60 -1.52
CA GLY A 392 9.36 11.43 -1.07
C GLY A 392 8.35 11.26 -2.19
N SER A 393 7.09 11.17 -1.82
CA SER A 393 5.98 11.04 -2.77
C SER A 393 4.76 11.81 -2.28
N PRO A 394 4.06 12.54 -3.16
CA PRO A 394 2.78 13.18 -2.83
C PRO A 394 1.63 12.16 -2.70
N VAL A 395 1.83 10.91 -3.12
CA VAL A 395 0.80 9.86 -3.13
C VAL A 395 1.30 8.66 -2.31
N PRO A 396 1.24 8.74 -0.97
CA PRO A 396 1.76 7.68 -0.10
C PRO A 396 1.07 6.33 -0.31
N GLU A 397 -0.23 6.30 -0.65
CA GLU A 397 -1.00 5.09 -0.92
C GLU A 397 -0.50 4.34 -2.16
N GLY A 398 0.17 5.05 -3.06
CA GLY A 398 0.76 4.48 -4.28
C GLY A 398 2.07 3.72 -4.05
N ILE A 399 2.70 3.83 -2.89
CA ILE A 399 3.99 3.20 -2.62
C ILE A 399 3.93 1.68 -2.77
N SER A 400 4.89 1.11 -3.51
CA SER A 400 4.98 -0.28 -3.97
C SER A 400 3.96 -0.69 -5.04
N ARG A 401 2.96 0.13 -5.35
CA ARG A 401 1.94 -0.16 -6.38
C ARG A 401 2.22 0.59 -7.68
N GLN A 402 2.83 1.76 -7.57
CA GLN A 402 3.23 2.61 -8.69
C GLN A 402 4.51 2.15 -9.37
N ALA A 403 4.86 2.85 -10.45
CA ALA A 403 6.18 2.87 -11.06
C ALA A 403 6.71 4.32 -11.08
N SER A 404 8.04 4.49 -11.07
CA SER A 404 8.69 5.79 -11.20
C SER A 404 9.45 5.89 -12.53
N ALA A 405 9.96 7.08 -12.85
CA ALA A 405 10.88 7.28 -13.96
C ALA A 405 12.34 6.85 -13.64
N GLY A 406 12.52 5.91 -12.72
CA GLY A 406 13.80 5.31 -12.36
C GLY A 406 14.32 5.68 -10.97
N CYS A 407 13.76 6.68 -10.29
CA CYS A 407 14.11 7.02 -8.92
C CYS A 407 13.50 6.05 -7.90
N VAL A 408 13.98 6.11 -6.67
CA VAL A 408 13.47 5.34 -5.54
C VAL A 408 12.56 6.25 -4.70
N ARG A 409 11.26 5.92 -4.65
CA ARG A 409 10.28 6.71 -3.89
C ARG A 409 9.92 6.04 -2.58
N LEU A 410 9.76 6.86 -1.56
CA LEU A 410 9.22 6.49 -0.25
C LEU A 410 8.03 7.40 0.06
N THR A 411 7.27 7.10 1.11
CA THR A 411 6.35 8.09 1.67
C THR A 411 7.13 9.30 2.17
N ASN A 412 6.47 10.45 2.34
CA ASN A 412 7.15 11.64 2.85
C ASN A 412 7.71 11.44 4.26
N TRP A 413 7.02 10.70 5.13
CA TRP A 413 7.52 10.41 6.51
C TRP A 413 8.66 9.39 6.51
N ASP A 414 8.59 8.33 5.69
CA ASP A 414 9.67 7.33 5.60
C ASP A 414 10.96 7.95 5.05
N VAL A 415 10.85 8.80 4.02
CA VAL A 415 12.03 9.46 3.43
C VAL A 415 12.65 10.48 4.37
N LEU A 416 11.85 11.16 5.20
CA LEU A 416 12.37 12.04 6.25
C LEU A 416 13.15 11.27 7.30
N GLU A 417 12.69 10.08 7.69
CA GLU A 417 13.42 9.22 8.62
C GLU A 417 14.76 8.75 8.03
N VAL A 418 14.78 8.33 6.76
CA VAL A 418 16.04 8.02 6.05
C VAL A 418 16.94 9.26 5.97
N TYR A 419 16.39 10.40 5.56
CA TYR A 419 17.12 11.65 5.42
C TYR A 419 17.78 12.09 6.73
N ALA A 420 17.09 11.98 7.85
CA ALA A 420 17.62 12.38 9.16
C ALA A 420 18.82 11.54 9.61
N ASN A 421 18.91 10.28 9.14
CA ASN A 421 19.85 9.29 9.64
C ASN A 421 20.96 8.91 8.64
N ILE A 422 20.81 9.23 7.33
CA ILE A 422 21.79 8.91 6.28
C ILE A 422 22.80 10.04 6.09
N GLU A 423 24.03 9.70 5.79
CA GLU A 423 25.11 10.68 5.53
C GLU A 423 25.39 10.82 4.04
N ASN A 424 25.97 11.98 3.65
CA ASN A 424 26.60 12.10 2.34
C ASN A 424 27.76 11.09 2.24
N GLY A 425 27.91 10.46 1.08
CA GLY A 425 28.87 9.40 0.87
C GLY A 425 28.37 8.00 1.22
N ALA A 426 27.20 7.87 1.88
CA ALA A 426 26.57 6.57 2.14
C ALA A 426 26.37 5.78 0.86
N SER A 427 26.60 4.47 0.93
CA SER A 427 26.46 3.55 -0.20
C SER A 427 25.00 3.28 -0.52
N VAL A 428 24.63 3.31 -1.80
CA VAL A 428 23.29 3.00 -2.31
C VAL A 428 23.39 1.92 -3.37
N GLU A 429 22.92 0.74 -3.05
CA GLU A 429 22.82 -0.38 -3.97
C GLU A 429 21.40 -0.44 -4.56
N LEU A 430 21.28 -0.42 -5.88
CA LEU A 430 20.03 -0.66 -6.61
C LEU A 430 20.12 -2.01 -7.32
N LYS A 431 19.32 -3.00 -6.93
CA LYS A 431 19.37 -4.37 -7.45
C LYS A 431 18.00 -4.91 -7.88
#